data_021976a2760edfc93da6608cabf0023f
#
_entry.id   021976a2760edfc93da6608cabf0023f
#
_cell.length_a   1.000
_cell.length_b   1.000
_cell.length_c   1.000
_cell.angle_alpha   90.00
_cell.angle_beta   90.00
_cell.angle_gamma   90.00
#
_symmetry.space_group_name_H-M   'P 1'
#
loop_
_entity.id
_entity.type
_entity.pdbx_description
1 polymer ?
#
loop_
_entity_poly.entity_id
_entity_poly.type
_entity_poly.pdbx_seq_one_letter_code
_entity_poly.pdbx_strand_id
1 'polypeptide(L)'
;MTPAQVIPALAGREHDADGRLVALDYDSTPPLPAPDANPWLVAVDSSDNGLRAVAYAAAQAAAMNACALHLVHVQPWLSKEAAEADLAHRALGASARARATLDAAGLPWRLHVAMGDPATRIIERAVQLRATGIVIGSRGLNVVESLLFGSVAYKVMHLSPMPVMVVP
;
A
#
# COMPACT_ATOMS: atom_id res chain seq x y z
N MET A 1 18.42 19.27 -7.98
CA MET A 1 18.64 17.94 -8.59
C MET A 1 17.68 16.97 -7.91
N THR A 2 16.63 16.56 -8.61
CA THR A 2 15.73 15.54 -8.09
C THR A 2 16.50 14.23 -8.05
N PRO A 3 16.60 13.53 -6.91
CA PRO A 3 17.27 12.24 -6.91
C PRO A 3 16.53 11.35 -7.91
N ALA A 4 17.28 10.67 -8.76
CA ALA A 4 16.72 9.71 -9.69
C ALA A 4 15.87 8.73 -8.86
N GLN A 5 14.56 8.69 -9.11
CA GLN A 5 13.68 7.73 -8.45
C GLN A 5 14.15 6.34 -8.86
N VAL A 6 14.76 5.65 -7.93
CA VAL A 6 15.16 4.27 -8.13
C VAL A 6 13.87 3.46 -8.34
N ILE A 7 13.71 2.89 -9.53
CA ILE A 7 12.59 2.02 -9.82
C ILE A 7 12.79 0.73 -9.00
N PRO A 8 11.86 0.37 -8.13
CA PRO A 8 12.00 -0.84 -7.32
C PRO A 8 11.93 -2.10 -8.19
N ALA A 9 12.44 -3.20 -7.67
CA ALA A 9 12.44 -4.47 -8.35
C ALA A 9 11.02 -5.03 -8.52
N LEU A 10 10.62 -5.30 -9.75
CA LEU A 10 9.36 -5.97 -10.04
C LEU A 10 9.45 -7.42 -9.56
N ALA A 11 8.58 -7.81 -8.63
CA ALA A 11 8.54 -9.13 -8.01
C ALA A 11 7.41 -10.02 -8.57
N GLY A 12 6.35 -9.42 -9.11
CA GLY A 12 5.23 -10.19 -9.64
C GLY A 12 4.32 -9.39 -10.55
N ARG A 13 3.63 -10.09 -11.44
CA ARG A 13 2.58 -9.59 -12.33
C ARG A 13 1.43 -10.58 -12.34
N GLU A 14 0.21 -10.07 -12.34
CA GLU A 14 -0.99 -10.91 -12.46
C GLU A 14 -1.93 -10.34 -13.52
N HIS A 15 -2.47 -11.21 -14.35
CA HIS A 15 -3.47 -10.89 -15.35
C HIS A 15 -4.76 -11.65 -15.05
N ASP A 16 -5.90 -11.03 -15.34
CA ASP A 16 -7.20 -11.69 -15.26
C ASP A 16 -7.44 -12.63 -16.46
N ALA A 17 -8.60 -13.31 -16.47
CA ALA A 17 -8.97 -14.25 -17.51
C ALA A 17 -9.04 -13.59 -18.92
N ASP A 18 -9.25 -12.29 -18.98
CA ASP A 18 -9.32 -11.52 -20.23
C ASP A 18 -7.95 -10.98 -20.66
N GLY A 19 -6.89 -11.31 -19.91
CA GLY A 19 -5.53 -10.86 -20.16
C GLY A 19 -5.28 -9.39 -19.76
N ARG A 20 -6.11 -8.79 -18.89
CA ARG A 20 -5.87 -7.47 -18.33
C ARG A 20 -4.88 -7.58 -17.19
N LEU A 21 -3.87 -6.72 -17.15
CA LEU A 21 -2.99 -6.58 -16.01
C LEU A 21 -3.80 -6.04 -14.81
N VAL A 22 -3.88 -6.80 -13.72
CA VAL A 22 -4.72 -6.47 -12.56
C VAL A 22 -3.93 -6.29 -11.28
N ALA A 23 -2.70 -6.81 -11.21
CA ALA A 23 -1.85 -6.65 -10.04
C ALA A 23 -0.36 -6.63 -10.40
N LEU A 24 0.40 -5.91 -9.58
CA LEU A 24 1.86 -5.83 -9.62
C LEU A 24 2.41 -5.90 -8.21
N ASP A 25 3.54 -6.55 -8.02
CA ASP A 25 4.29 -6.53 -6.76
C ASP A 25 5.70 -5.98 -7.00
N TYR A 26 6.18 -5.16 -6.08
CA TYR A 26 7.52 -4.59 -6.10
C TYR A 26 8.21 -4.79 -4.76
N ASP A 27 9.50 -5.05 -4.79
CA ASP A 27 10.33 -5.20 -3.60
C ASP A 27 11.29 -4.02 -3.42
N SER A 28 11.55 -3.68 -2.16
CA SER A 28 12.68 -2.82 -1.78
C SER A 28 14.02 -3.53 -2.00
N THR A 29 15.10 -2.77 -1.91
CA THR A 29 16.47 -3.31 -1.91
C THR A 29 17.17 -2.91 -0.61
N PRO A 30 17.44 -3.86 0.29
CA PRO A 30 17.14 -5.28 0.25
C PRO A 30 15.63 -5.58 0.38
N PRO A 31 15.15 -6.75 -0.10
CA PRO A 31 13.76 -7.15 0.05
C PRO A 31 13.41 -7.54 1.48
N LEU A 32 12.12 -7.71 1.76
CA LEU A 32 11.67 -8.27 3.02
C LEU A 32 12.32 -9.65 3.28
N PRO A 33 12.78 -9.93 4.51
CA PRO A 33 13.23 -11.27 4.87
C PRO A 33 12.11 -12.30 4.69
N ALA A 34 12.45 -13.50 4.24
CA ALA A 34 11.52 -14.60 4.13
C ALA A 34 11.84 -15.69 5.18
N PRO A 35 10.84 -16.29 5.85
CA PRO A 35 9.41 -15.95 5.75
C PRO A 35 9.07 -14.63 6.44
N ASP A 36 7.97 -13.99 6.02
CA ASP A 36 7.47 -12.77 6.63
C ASP A 36 7.13 -13.02 8.11
N ALA A 37 7.69 -12.20 8.99
CA ALA A 37 7.37 -12.24 10.40
C ALA A 37 6.53 -11.02 10.77
N ASN A 38 5.39 -11.24 11.44
CA ASN A 38 4.50 -10.19 11.90
C ASN A 38 4.14 -9.18 10.80
N PRO A 39 3.47 -9.61 9.70
CA PRO A 39 3.18 -8.72 8.58
C PRO A 39 2.12 -7.69 8.93
N TRP A 40 2.37 -6.43 8.56
CA TRP A 40 1.45 -5.33 8.64
C TRP A 40 1.21 -4.76 7.26
N LEU A 41 -0.05 -4.43 6.95
CA LEU A 41 -0.43 -3.83 5.67
C LEU A 41 -0.74 -2.35 5.85
N VAL A 42 -0.07 -1.51 5.09
CA VAL A 42 -0.26 -0.05 5.09
C VAL A 42 -0.86 0.37 3.77
N ALA A 43 -2.05 0.97 3.80
CA ALA A 43 -2.69 1.52 2.62
C ALA A 43 -2.04 2.85 2.24
N VAL A 44 -1.64 2.98 1.00
CA VAL A 44 -0.96 4.18 0.47
C VAL A 44 -1.68 4.74 -0.76
N ASP A 45 -1.83 6.03 -0.73
CA ASP A 45 -2.16 6.86 -1.87
C ASP A 45 -1.21 8.06 -1.88
N SER A 46 -1.40 9.03 -2.76
CA SER A 46 -0.54 10.25 -2.76
C SER A 46 -0.93 11.29 -1.71
N SER A 47 -1.89 10.99 -0.81
CA SER A 47 -2.35 11.92 0.21
C SER A 47 -1.35 12.08 1.36
N ASP A 48 -1.39 13.24 2.02
CA ASP A 48 -0.59 13.49 3.22
C ASP A 48 -1.01 12.61 4.40
N ASN A 49 -2.31 12.27 4.51
CA ASN A 49 -2.79 11.35 5.53
C ASN A 49 -2.24 9.93 5.33
N GLY A 50 -2.20 9.45 4.08
CA GLY A 50 -1.56 8.17 3.76
C GLY A 50 -0.07 8.17 4.11
N LEU A 51 0.62 9.28 3.86
CA LEU A 51 2.03 9.42 4.23
C LEU A 51 2.24 9.41 5.75
N ARG A 52 1.36 10.04 6.52
CA ARG A 52 1.40 9.98 8.00
C ARG A 52 1.18 8.55 8.51
N ALA A 53 0.29 7.80 7.88
CA ALA A 53 0.08 6.39 8.20
C ALA A 53 1.36 5.56 7.98
N VAL A 54 2.08 5.80 6.88
CA VAL A 54 3.36 5.15 6.60
C VAL A 54 4.42 5.54 7.64
N ALA A 55 4.54 6.81 7.97
CA ALA A 55 5.48 7.28 8.98
C ALA A 55 5.19 6.67 10.37
N TYR A 56 3.92 6.55 10.73
CA TYR A 56 3.51 5.88 11.96
C TYR A 56 3.88 4.39 11.94
N ALA A 57 3.57 3.68 10.86
CA ALA A 57 3.91 2.29 10.70
C ALA A 57 5.43 2.05 10.75
N ALA A 58 6.21 2.94 10.14
CA ALA A 58 7.67 2.89 10.20
C ALA A 58 8.21 3.02 11.64
N ALA A 59 7.66 3.96 12.40
CA ALA A 59 8.05 4.15 13.81
C ALA A 59 7.69 2.92 14.66
N GLN A 60 6.53 2.32 14.45
CA GLN A 60 6.13 1.09 15.15
C GLN A 60 7.03 -0.10 14.74
N ALA A 61 7.31 -0.25 13.46
CA ALA A 61 8.18 -1.32 12.97
C ALA A 61 9.59 -1.23 13.54
N ALA A 62 10.15 -0.03 13.66
CA ALA A 62 11.45 0.20 14.27
C ALA A 62 11.51 -0.19 15.76
N ALA A 63 10.37 -0.14 16.45
CA ALA A 63 10.25 -0.51 17.86
C ALA A 63 9.94 -2.01 18.08
N MET A 64 9.59 -2.75 17.03
CA MET A 64 9.27 -4.18 17.08
C MET A 64 10.49 -5.02 16.71
N ASN A 65 10.65 -6.18 17.35
CA ASN A 65 11.71 -7.14 17.00
C ASN A 65 11.50 -7.78 15.63
N ALA A 66 10.26 -7.90 15.20
CA ALA A 66 9.90 -8.43 13.89
C ALA A 66 8.66 -7.70 13.38
N CYS A 67 8.76 -7.14 12.19
CA CYS A 67 7.65 -6.48 11.53
C CYS A 67 7.92 -6.41 10.02
N ALA A 68 7.19 -7.18 9.24
CA ALA A 68 7.25 -7.12 7.80
C ALA A 68 6.26 -6.07 7.28
N LEU A 69 6.76 -4.98 6.73
CA LEU A 69 5.92 -3.90 6.19
C LEU A 69 5.54 -4.17 4.74
N HIS A 70 4.25 -4.34 4.53
CA HIS A 70 3.64 -4.40 3.21
C HIS A 70 2.87 -3.11 2.94
N LEU A 71 3.05 -2.55 1.76
CA LEU A 71 2.29 -1.41 1.25
C LEU A 71 1.25 -1.92 0.27
N VAL A 72 0.09 -1.31 0.22
CA VAL A 72 -0.91 -1.56 -0.82
C VAL A 72 -1.40 -0.27 -1.42
N HIS A 73 -1.35 -0.18 -2.75
CA HIS A 73 -1.97 0.87 -3.55
C HIS A 73 -3.05 0.27 -4.42
N VAL A 74 -4.24 0.83 -4.37
CA VAL A 74 -5.37 0.37 -5.19
C VAL A 74 -5.72 1.45 -6.21
N GLN A 75 -5.58 1.08 -7.47
CA GLN A 75 -5.94 1.91 -8.61
C GLN A 75 -7.40 1.61 -9.01
N PRO A 76 -8.25 2.62 -9.26
CA PRO A 76 -9.52 2.39 -9.91
C PRO A 76 -9.37 1.65 -11.24
N TRP A 77 -10.38 0.90 -11.64
CA TRP A 77 -10.34 0.09 -12.85
C TRP A 77 -9.89 0.89 -14.09
N LEU A 78 -8.91 0.34 -14.79
CA LEU A 78 -8.43 0.82 -16.07
C LEU A 78 -8.87 -0.15 -17.18
N SER A 79 -8.95 0.31 -18.42
CA SER A 79 -9.09 -0.58 -19.57
C SER A 79 -7.87 -1.49 -19.68
N LYS A 80 -7.97 -2.55 -20.46
CA LYS A 80 -6.85 -3.49 -20.68
C LYS A 80 -5.61 -2.76 -21.21
N GLU A 81 -5.79 -1.90 -22.19
CA GLU A 81 -4.71 -1.12 -22.81
C GLU A 81 -4.11 -0.12 -21.82
N ALA A 82 -4.96 0.60 -21.08
CA ALA A 82 -4.50 1.57 -20.07
C ALA A 82 -3.80 0.89 -18.89
N ALA A 83 -4.25 -0.30 -18.48
CA ALA A 83 -3.60 -1.06 -17.41
C ALA A 83 -2.17 -1.47 -17.80
N GLU A 84 -1.97 -2.01 -19.00
CA GLU A 84 -0.63 -2.35 -19.50
C GLU A 84 0.27 -1.11 -19.66
N ALA A 85 -0.27 0.01 -20.11
CA ALA A 85 0.50 1.24 -20.35
C ALA A 85 0.82 1.99 -19.05
N ASP A 86 -0.12 2.10 -18.11
CA ASP A 86 -0.10 3.12 -17.06
C ASP A 86 -0.13 2.60 -15.64
N LEU A 87 -0.54 1.36 -15.36
CA LEU A 87 -0.73 0.89 -13.98
C LEU A 87 0.54 1.02 -13.15
N ALA A 88 1.67 0.57 -13.66
CA ALA A 88 2.95 0.67 -12.99
C ALA A 88 3.34 2.12 -12.70
N HIS A 89 3.23 3.00 -13.70
CA HIS A 89 3.57 4.41 -13.56
C HIS A 89 2.72 5.12 -12.51
N ARG A 90 1.41 4.90 -12.54
CA ARG A 90 0.46 5.47 -11.57
C ARG A 90 0.75 5.01 -10.15
N ALA A 91 0.93 3.70 -9.97
CA ALA A 91 1.18 3.11 -8.66
C ALA A 91 2.54 3.53 -8.07
N LEU A 92 3.59 3.55 -8.87
CA LEU A 92 4.91 3.99 -8.43
C LEU A 92 4.92 5.48 -8.11
N GLY A 93 4.18 6.30 -8.85
CA GLY A 93 4.00 7.72 -8.54
C GLY A 93 3.24 7.93 -7.23
N ALA A 94 2.11 7.25 -7.04
CA ALA A 94 1.30 7.36 -5.83
C ALA A 94 2.02 6.88 -4.56
N SER A 95 2.93 5.90 -4.69
CA SER A 95 3.67 5.32 -3.56
C SER A 95 5.08 5.91 -3.36
N ALA A 96 5.52 6.83 -4.20
CA ALA A 96 6.91 7.31 -4.20
C ALA A 96 7.36 7.89 -2.86
N ARG A 97 6.55 8.75 -2.25
CA ARG A 97 6.86 9.37 -0.95
C ARG A 97 6.87 8.34 0.19
N ALA A 98 5.92 7.41 0.17
CA ALA A 98 5.84 6.32 1.15
C ALA A 98 7.08 5.43 1.08
N ARG A 99 7.47 5.00 -0.10
CA ARG A 99 8.68 4.19 -0.31
C ARG A 99 9.93 4.92 0.14
N ALA A 100 10.07 6.20 -0.22
CA ALA A 100 11.19 7.03 0.20
C ALA A 100 11.29 7.16 1.73
N THR A 101 10.16 7.27 2.41
CA THR A 101 10.11 7.30 3.89
C THR A 101 10.66 6.01 4.50
N LEU A 102 10.27 4.86 3.98
CA LEU A 102 10.75 3.56 4.46
C LEU A 102 12.22 3.33 4.11
N ASP A 103 12.63 3.69 2.91
CA ASP A 103 14.03 3.59 2.47
C ASP A 103 14.95 4.44 3.34
N ALA A 104 14.55 5.68 3.65
CA ALA A 104 15.30 6.57 4.54
C ALA A 104 15.42 6.02 5.97
N ALA A 105 14.43 5.26 6.43
CA ALA A 105 14.44 4.59 7.73
C ALA A 105 15.19 3.25 7.71
N GLY A 106 15.69 2.81 6.57
CA GLY A 106 16.35 1.51 6.41
C GLY A 106 15.42 0.31 6.58
N LEU A 107 14.10 0.50 6.37
CA LEU A 107 13.09 -0.54 6.54
C LEU A 107 12.75 -1.17 5.20
N PRO A 108 12.95 -2.49 5.03
CA PRO A 108 12.53 -3.17 3.83
C PRO A 108 11.00 -3.24 3.74
N TRP A 109 10.49 -3.30 2.52
CA TRP A 109 9.05 -3.30 2.23
C TRP A 109 8.74 -4.10 0.96
N ARG A 110 7.48 -4.50 0.84
CA ARG A 110 6.89 -4.97 -0.43
C ARG A 110 5.66 -4.13 -0.75
N LEU A 111 5.57 -3.64 -1.98
CA LEU A 111 4.43 -2.90 -2.50
C LEU A 111 3.54 -3.83 -3.33
N HIS A 112 2.29 -3.91 -2.95
CA HIS A 112 1.23 -4.57 -3.69
C HIS A 112 0.39 -3.54 -4.42
N VAL A 113 0.25 -3.71 -5.71
CA VAL A 113 -0.62 -2.88 -6.56
C VAL A 113 -1.79 -3.72 -7.03
N ALA A 114 -2.99 -3.23 -6.84
CA ALA A 114 -4.21 -3.88 -7.30
C ALA A 114 -5.14 -2.88 -7.98
N MET A 115 -6.10 -3.37 -8.75
CA MET A 115 -7.20 -2.56 -9.29
C MET A 115 -8.53 -2.96 -8.69
N GLY A 116 -9.42 -2.00 -8.54
CA GLY A 116 -10.78 -2.21 -8.10
C GLY A 116 -11.24 -1.28 -6.99
N ASP A 117 -12.18 -1.77 -6.17
CA ASP A 117 -12.64 -1.06 -4.99
C ASP A 117 -11.56 -1.04 -3.90
N PRO A 118 -11.11 0.13 -3.45
CA PRO A 118 -9.98 0.22 -2.54
C PRO A 118 -10.15 -0.57 -1.25
N ALA A 119 -11.27 -0.42 -0.56
CA ALA A 119 -11.50 -1.10 0.72
C ALA A 119 -11.50 -2.62 0.56
N THR A 120 -12.15 -3.12 -0.48
CA THR A 120 -12.21 -4.56 -0.79
C THR A 120 -10.82 -5.12 -1.05
N ARG A 121 -10.02 -4.46 -1.90
CA ARG A 121 -8.68 -4.93 -2.25
C ARG A 121 -7.71 -4.86 -1.07
N ILE A 122 -7.80 -3.83 -0.24
CA ILE A 122 -7.00 -3.72 0.98
C ILE A 122 -7.28 -4.90 1.91
N ILE A 123 -8.54 -5.19 2.18
CA ILE A 123 -8.94 -6.28 3.08
C ILE A 123 -8.54 -7.65 2.52
N GLU A 124 -8.78 -7.90 1.24
CA GLU A 124 -8.37 -9.13 0.57
C GLU A 124 -6.85 -9.36 0.69
N ARG A 125 -6.06 -8.33 0.44
CA ARG A 125 -4.61 -8.44 0.57
C ARG A 125 -4.18 -8.70 2.00
N ALA A 126 -4.78 -8.03 2.97
CA ALA A 126 -4.49 -8.26 4.39
C ALA A 126 -4.80 -9.69 4.83
N VAL A 127 -5.90 -10.25 4.35
CA VAL A 127 -6.27 -11.66 4.60
C VAL A 127 -5.26 -12.62 3.96
N GLN A 128 -4.88 -12.39 2.70
CA GLN A 128 -3.89 -13.21 2.00
C GLN A 128 -2.53 -13.22 2.70
N LEU A 129 -2.11 -12.09 3.21
CA LEU A 129 -0.86 -11.93 3.95
C LEU A 129 -0.93 -12.48 5.38
N ARG A 130 -2.12 -12.79 5.87
CA ARG A 130 -2.37 -13.05 7.30
C ARG A 130 -1.84 -11.90 8.16
N ALA A 131 -2.11 -10.67 7.73
CA ALA A 131 -1.60 -9.47 8.37
C ALA A 131 -2.06 -9.38 9.82
N THR A 132 -1.16 -8.95 10.70
CA THR A 132 -1.47 -8.67 12.10
C THR A 132 -2.43 -7.51 12.24
N GLY A 133 -2.34 -6.54 11.34
CA GLY A 133 -3.22 -5.39 11.29
C GLY A 133 -3.06 -4.59 10.00
N ILE A 134 -3.97 -3.64 9.83
CA ILE A 134 -3.97 -2.67 8.73
C ILE A 134 -3.72 -1.29 9.32
N VAL A 135 -2.85 -0.51 8.67
CA VAL A 135 -2.64 0.91 8.98
C VAL A 135 -3.14 1.73 7.82
N ILE A 136 -3.99 2.70 8.08
CA ILE A 136 -4.61 3.54 7.06
C ILE A 136 -4.75 4.98 7.54
N GLY A 137 -4.57 5.95 6.65
CA GLY A 137 -4.88 7.34 6.95
C GLY A 137 -6.38 7.54 7.12
N SER A 138 -6.77 8.47 8.01
CA SER A 138 -8.18 8.75 8.28
C SER A 138 -8.93 9.30 7.07
N ARG A 139 -8.21 9.92 6.13
CA ARG A 139 -8.74 10.53 4.89
C ARG A 139 -7.79 10.25 3.74
N GLY A 140 -8.33 10.20 2.51
CA GLY A 140 -7.56 10.08 1.28
C GLY A 140 -7.54 11.38 0.47
N LEU A 141 -7.34 11.25 -0.85
CA LEU A 141 -7.27 12.37 -1.79
C LEU A 141 -8.61 13.12 -1.95
N ASN A 142 -9.73 12.42 -1.84
CA ASN A 142 -11.08 12.98 -2.00
C ASN A 142 -11.68 13.34 -0.64
N VAL A 143 -11.14 14.39 -0.01
CA VAL A 143 -11.56 14.80 1.33
C VAL A 143 -12.81 15.65 1.27
N VAL A 144 -13.86 15.23 2.00
CA VAL A 144 -14.94 16.12 2.42
C VAL A 144 -14.62 16.55 3.85
N GLU A 145 -14.31 17.83 4.06
CA GLU A 145 -13.84 18.38 5.35
C GLU A 145 -14.79 18.14 6.52
N SER A 146 -16.07 17.92 6.23
CA SER A 146 -17.11 17.65 7.23
C SER A 146 -17.12 16.21 7.77
N LEU A 147 -16.37 15.29 7.18
CA LEU A 147 -16.33 13.89 7.60
C LEU A 147 -15.09 13.61 8.45
N LEU A 148 -15.29 12.92 9.57
CA LEU A 148 -14.19 12.49 10.45
C LEU A 148 -13.27 11.47 9.75
N PHE A 149 -13.87 10.63 8.90
CA PHE A 149 -13.16 9.59 8.16
C PHE A 149 -13.55 9.62 6.69
N GLY A 150 -12.59 9.34 5.83
CA GLY A 150 -12.83 9.09 4.41
C GLY A 150 -13.61 7.78 4.20
N SER A 151 -14.23 7.64 3.03
CA SER A 151 -15.04 6.48 2.68
C SER A 151 -14.27 5.16 2.73
N VAL A 152 -13.01 5.15 2.29
CA VAL A 152 -12.16 3.95 2.30
C VAL A 152 -11.81 3.55 3.73
N ALA A 153 -11.34 4.48 4.56
CA ALA A 153 -11.02 4.20 5.96
C ALA A 153 -12.24 3.68 6.73
N TYR A 154 -13.40 4.33 6.57
CA TYR A 154 -14.64 3.89 7.19
C TYR A 154 -15.02 2.46 6.79
N LYS A 155 -14.96 2.14 5.49
CA LYS A 155 -15.31 0.83 4.97
C LYS A 155 -14.31 -0.25 5.43
N VAL A 156 -13.03 0.05 5.44
CA VAL A 156 -12.00 -0.85 5.97
C VAL A 156 -12.21 -1.15 7.45
N MET A 157 -12.48 -0.13 8.27
CA MET A 157 -12.77 -0.33 9.70
C MET A 157 -13.99 -1.23 9.92
N HIS A 158 -15.02 -1.10 9.09
CA HIS A 158 -16.27 -1.85 9.24
C HIS A 158 -16.17 -3.31 8.81
N LEU A 159 -15.38 -3.58 7.77
CA LEU A 159 -15.32 -4.88 7.12
C LEU A 159 -14.08 -5.71 7.46
N SER A 160 -13.08 -5.11 8.09
CA SER A 160 -11.83 -5.80 8.38
C SER A 160 -12.02 -6.89 9.43
N PRO A 161 -11.53 -8.12 9.16
CA PRO A 161 -11.50 -9.18 10.17
C PRO A 161 -10.31 -9.06 11.14
N MET A 162 -9.45 -8.06 10.96
CA MET A 162 -8.27 -7.82 11.77
C MET A 162 -8.24 -6.39 12.31
N PRO A 163 -7.39 -6.08 13.32
CA PRO A 163 -7.24 -4.73 13.84
C PRO A 163 -6.89 -3.72 12.74
N VAL A 164 -7.51 -2.55 12.81
CA VAL A 164 -7.25 -1.43 11.91
C VAL A 164 -6.81 -0.22 12.73
N MET A 165 -5.65 0.30 12.39
CA MET A 165 -5.12 1.52 12.96
C MET A 165 -5.35 2.67 12.01
N VAL A 166 -6.15 3.62 12.44
CA VAL A 166 -6.49 4.82 11.66
C VAL A 166 -5.65 5.98 12.14
N VAL A 167 -4.85 6.54 11.24
CA VAL A 167 -3.92 7.65 11.53
C VAL A 167 -4.49 8.94 10.99
N PRO A 168 -4.73 9.96 11.85
CA PRO A 168 -5.25 11.25 11.43
C PRO A 168 -4.25 12.09 10.63
#